data_799474eb41f574e694f7aed819668042
#
_entry.id   799474eb41f574e694f7aed819668042
#
_cell.length_a   1.000
_cell.length_b   1.000
_cell.length_c   1.000
_cell.angle_alpha   90.00
_cell.angle_beta   90.00
_cell.angle_gamma   90.00
#
_symmetry.space_group_name_H-M   'P 1'
#
loop_
_entity.id
_entity.type
_entity.pdbx_description
1 polymer ?
#
loop_
_entity_poly.entity_id
_entity_poly.type
_entity_poly.pdbx_seq_one_letter_code
_entity_poly.pdbx_strand_id
1 'polypeptide(L)'
;MSGFNSELNTIIIGGASCPFRLFENLCDCDLKVYNIYGTTETSGCVGVNELYDGSYTLFDKDAVTIAEDGEILVKGPCVMKGYYKDDEANNKVLKDGVYHTGDYGRINNAGRLVLLQRNPNIILLPTGEKISRVRTNEQITAINGVAEGFITFYNNRLTAIIVPIDKGATEDIFKRRIDKYNEKKGYRWEIQKIVLRKEPLPRNADGTVDEDAVCEFIEKIK
;
A
#
# COMPACT_ATOMS: atom_id res chain seq x y z
N MET A 1 -15.84 0.84 29.66
CA MET A 1 -15.69 1.78 28.55
C MET A 1 -15.88 3.21 29.07
N SER A 2 -14.82 3.84 29.52
CA SER A 2 -14.87 5.17 30.14
C SER A 2 -13.84 6.09 29.48
N GLY A 3 -14.05 6.45 28.23
CA GLY A 3 -13.11 7.31 27.52
C GLY A 3 -13.71 8.23 26.46
N PHE A 4 -14.88 7.90 25.95
CA PHE A 4 -15.57 8.76 24.98
C PHE A 4 -16.78 9.43 25.61
N ASN A 5 -17.06 10.68 25.20
CA ASN A 5 -18.31 11.35 25.53
C ASN A 5 -19.50 10.49 25.06
N SER A 6 -20.51 10.31 25.89
CA SER A 6 -21.71 9.50 25.58
C SER A 6 -22.51 10.02 24.36
N GLU A 7 -22.23 11.23 23.90
CA GLU A 7 -22.85 11.84 22.73
C GLU A 7 -22.02 11.66 21.43
N LEU A 8 -20.80 11.12 21.53
CA LEU A 8 -19.97 10.85 20.36
C LEU A 8 -20.55 9.68 19.55
N ASN A 9 -20.94 9.95 18.33
CA ASN A 9 -21.51 8.94 17.42
C ASN A 9 -20.72 8.78 16.12
N THR A 10 -19.82 9.71 15.82
CA THR A 10 -19.09 9.73 14.54
C THR A 10 -17.64 10.13 14.76
N ILE A 11 -16.73 9.42 14.11
CA ILE A 11 -15.29 9.72 14.07
C ILE A 11 -14.86 9.83 12.61
N ILE A 12 -14.12 10.90 12.30
CA ILE A 12 -13.48 11.10 11.01
C ILE A 12 -11.97 11.01 11.22
N ILE A 13 -11.30 10.11 10.51
CA ILE A 13 -9.86 9.89 10.57
C ILE A 13 -9.24 10.35 9.26
N GLY A 14 -8.22 11.19 9.32
CA GLY A 14 -7.53 11.69 8.13
C GLY A 14 -6.07 12.03 8.43
N GLY A 15 -5.31 12.31 7.34
CA GLY A 15 -3.89 12.66 7.44
C GLY A 15 -2.92 11.49 7.59
N ALA A 16 -3.40 10.31 7.93
CA ALA A 16 -2.64 9.07 7.97
C ALA A 16 -3.55 7.86 7.69
N SER A 17 -2.95 6.74 7.31
CA SER A 17 -3.68 5.47 7.17
C SER A 17 -4.21 5.01 8.53
N CYS A 18 -5.49 4.67 8.61
CA CYS A 18 -6.07 4.07 9.80
C CYS A 18 -5.78 2.56 9.80
N PRO A 19 -5.11 2.01 10.84
CA PRO A 19 -4.95 0.58 10.97
C PRO A 19 -6.32 -0.12 11.04
N PHE A 20 -6.51 -1.20 10.28
CA PHE A 20 -7.77 -1.94 10.21
C PHE A 20 -8.31 -2.33 11.59
N ARG A 21 -7.46 -2.82 12.48
CA ARG A 21 -7.82 -3.15 13.86
C ARG A 21 -8.37 -1.97 14.67
N LEU A 22 -7.81 -0.77 14.47
CA LEU A 22 -8.31 0.42 15.15
C LEU A 22 -9.70 0.76 14.63
N PHE A 23 -9.88 0.64 13.34
CA PHE A 23 -11.13 0.90 12.68
C PHE A 23 -12.24 -0.08 13.17
N GLU A 24 -11.96 -1.40 13.20
CA GLU A 24 -12.86 -2.42 13.75
C GLU A 24 -13.24 -2.12 15.20
N ASN A 25 -12.24 -1.87 16.07
CA ASN A 25 -12.48 -1.59 17.48
C ASN A 25 -13.38 -0.36 17.71
N LEU A 26 -13.24 0.66 16.87
CA LEU A 26 -14.09 1.86 16.97
C LEU A 26 -15.52 1.57 16.55
N CYS A 27 -15.73 0.71 15.58
CA CYS A 27 -17.07 0.30 15.17
C CYS A 27 -17.74 -0.65 16.13
N ASP A 28 -16.98 -1.52 16.79
CA ASP A 28 -17.49 -2.35 17.88
C ASP A 28 -18.00 -1.49 19.08
N CYS A 29 -17.66 -0.19 19.08
CA CYS A 29 -18.19 0.81 20.03
C CYS A 29 -19.44 1.54 19.53
N ASP A 30 -20.14 1.05 18.50
CA ASP A 30 -21.29 1.69 17.84
C ASP A 30 -20.98 3.07 17.24
N LEU A 31 -19.72 3.34 16.92
CA LEU A 31 -19.30 4.58 16.29
C LEU A 31 -19.32 4.46 14.76
N LYS A 32 -19.83 5.48 14.10
CA LYS A 32 -19.64 5.64 12.66
C LYS A 32 -18.23 6.14 12.40
N VAL A 33 -17.43 5.39 11.68
CA VAL A 33 -16.05 5.74 11.40
C VAL A 33 -15.86 5.99 9.92
N TYR A 34 -15.29 7.14 9.59
CA TYR A 34 -14.95 7.53 8.23
C TYR A 34 -13.44 7.73 8.13
N ASN A 35 -12.80 7.07 7.20
CA ASN A 35 -11.41 7.36 6.87
C ASN A 35 -11.36 8.20 5.60
N ILE A 36 -10.71 9.37 5.65
CA ILE A 36 -10.65 10.30 4.53
C ILE A 36 -9.26 10.31 3.89
N TYR A 37 -9.23 10.41 2.56
CA TYR A 37 -8.01 10.60 1.78
C TYR A 37 -7.98 12.00 1.19
N GLY A 38 -6.85 12.65 1.34
CA GLY A 38 -6.53 13.97 0.80
C GLY A 38 -5.29 14.54 1.47
N THR A 39 -4.85 15.68 0.97
CA THR A 39 -3.66 16.39 1.42
C THR A 39 -3.97 17.86 1.65
N THR A 40 -3.04 18.59 2.24
CA THR A 40 -3.14 20.05 2.38
C THR A 40 -3.26 20.73 1.00
N GLU A 41 -2.56 20.19 0.02
CA GLU A 41 -2.50 20.66 -1.36
C GLU A 41 -3.85 20.48 -2.11
N THR A 42 -4.71 19.59 -1.61
CA THR A 42 -6.09 19.39 -2.12
C THR A 42 -7.15 20.05 -1.25
N SER A 43 -6.77 21.00 -0.39
CA SER A 43 -7.65 21.73 0.53
C SER A 43 -8.46 20.81 1.45
N GLY A 44 -7.94 19.63 1.76
CA GLY A 44 -8.59 18.62 2.58
C GLY A 44 -8.77 17.30 1.87
N CYS A 45 -9.96 16.69 1.98
CA CYS A 45 -10.19 15.36 1.45
C CYS A 45 -10.78 15.37 0.05
N VAL A 46 -10.36 14.41 -0.77
CA VAL A 46 -10.89 14.14 -2.11
C VAL A 46 -11.76 12.87 -2.15
N GLY A 47 -11.69 12.04 -1.09
CA GLY A 47 -12.50 10.84 -1.00
C GLY A 47 -12.64 10.32 0.43
N VAL A 48 -13.63 9.46 0.65
CA VAL A 48 -13.98 8.87 1.94
C VAL A 48 -14.08 7.34 1.82
N ASN A 49 -13.50 6.64 2.76
CA ASN A 49 -13.71 5.20 2.97
C ASN A 49 -14.69 5.02 4.14
N GLU A 50 -15.85 4.49 3.84
CA GLU A 50 -16.95 4.21 4.77
C GLU A 50 -17.29 2.71 4.84
N LEU A 51 -16.71 1.89 3.93
CA LEU A 51 -17.08 0.49 3.76
C LEU A 51 -16.04 -0.50 4.31
N TYR A 52 -14.94 -0.04 4.90
CA TYR A 52 -13.85 -0.89 5.43
C TYR A 52 -13.08 -1.74 4.41
N ASP A 53 -13.42 -1.63 3.14
CA ASP A 53 -12.85 -2.42 2.04
C ASP A 53 -11.53 -1.85 1.52
N GLY A 54 -10.98 -0.81 2.17
CA GLY A 54 -9.75 -0.14 1.76
C GLY A 54 -9.92 0.76 0.53
N SER A 55 -11.15 0.92 0.02
CA SER A 55 -11.42 1.79 -1.13
C SER A 55 -12.14 3.07 -0.72
N TYR A 56 -11.89 4.16 -1.44
CA TYR A 56 -12.43 5.49 -1.17
C TYR A 56 -13.46 5.87 -2.22
N THR A 57 -14.65 6.27 -1.80
CA THR A 57 -15.63 6.94 -2.64
C THR A 57 -15.13 8.36 -2.89
N LEU A 58 -14.90 8.71 -4.15
CA LEU A 58 -14.46 10.05 -4.53
C LEU A 58 -15.63 11.04 -4.48
N PHE A 59 -15.41 12.23 -3.95
CA PHE A 59 -16.41 13.31 -3.94
C PHE A 59 -16.64 13.87 -5.34
N ASP A 60 -15.58 13.97 -6.12
CA ASP A 60 -15.61 14.31 -7.53
C ASP A 60 -14.75 13.32 -8.31
N LYS A 61 -15.40 12.48 -9.12
CA LYS A 61 -14.72 11.44 -9.91
C LYS A 61 -13.87 12.02 -11.04
N ASP A 62 -14.22 13.20 -11.52
CA ASP A 62 -13.51 13.85 -12.62
C ASP A 62 -12.28 14.61 -12.11
N ALA A 63 -12.23 14.90 -10.82
CA ALA A 63 -11.09 15.56 -10.18
C ALA A 63 -9.89 14.64 -9.98
N VAL A 64 -10.07 13.33 -9.88
CA VAL A 64 -9.01 12.35 -9.58
C VAL A 64 -8.79 11.44 -10.77
N THR A 65 -7.54 11.36 -11.23
CA THR A 65 -7.11 10.47 -12.31
C THR A 65 -5.86 9.69 -11.88
N ILE A 66 -5.59 8.59 -12.56
CA ILE A 66 -4.39 7.78 -12.33
C ILE A 66 -3.47 7.94 -13.54
N ALA A 67 -2.22 8.32 -13.31
CA ALA A 67 -1.20 8.41 -14.34
C ALA A 67 -0.77 7.00 -14.83
N GLU A 68 -0.05 6.94 -15.93
CA GLU A 68 0.44 5.66 -16.50
C GLU A 68 1.35 4.88 -15.53
N ASP A 69 2.08 5.59 -14.67
CA ASP A 69 2.94 4.99 -13.63
C ASP A 69 2.20 4.64 -12.34
N GLY A 70 0.87 4.90 -12.28
CA GLY A 70 0.02 4.65 -11.13
C GLY A 70 -0.06 5.79 -10.12
N GLU A 71 0.57 6.95 -10.38
CA GLU A 71 0.46 8.11 -9.49
C GLU A 71 -0.96 8.67 -9.51
N ILE A 72 -1.46 9.05 -8.33
CA ILE A 72 -2.74 9.74 -8.18
C ILE A 72 -2.56 11.21 -8.52
N LEU A 73 -3.32 11.66 -9.51
CA LEU A 73 -3.34 13.04 -9.96
C LEU A 73 -4.66 13.69 -9.56
N VAL A 74 -4.58 14.92 -9.06
CA VAL A 74 -5.78 15.69 -8.66
C VAL A 74 -5.83 17.02 -9.41
N LYS A 75 -6.99 17.35 -9.98
CA LYS A 75 -7.24 18.61 -10.66
C LYS A 75 -8.52 19.28 -10.12
N GLY A 76 -8.67 20.54 -10.40
CA GLY A 76 -9.90 21.29 -10.09
C GLY A 76 -9.73 22.29 -8.94
N PRO A 77 -10.84 22.86 -8.46
CA PRO A 77 -10.82 24.01 -7.55
C PRO A 77 -10.31 23.67 -6.14
N CYS A 78 -10.23 22.38 -5.78
CA CYS A 78 -9.68 21.94 -4.52
C CYS A 78 -8.14 22.00 -4.49
N VAL A 79 -7.48 22.07 -5.65
CA VAL A 79 -6.01 22.11 -5.73
C VAL A 79 -5.51 23.49 -5.30
N MET A 80 -4.48 23.49 -4.46
CA MET A 80 -3.82 24.71 -4.01
C MET A 80 -3.28 25.54 -5.18
N LYS A 81 -3.10 26.84 -4.96
CA LYS A 81 -2.43 27.72 -5.93
C LYS A 81 -0.91 27.49 -5.98
N GLY A 82 -0.33 26.96 -4.93
CA GLY A 82 1.07 26.66 -4.79
C GLY A 82 1.60 26.92 -3.38
N TYR A 83 2.83 26.50 -3.13
CA TYR A 83 3.60 26.81 -1.93
C TYR A 83 4.07 28.26 -2.02
N TYR A 84 3.98 28.97 -0.91
CA TYR A 84 4.35 30.39 -0.85
C TYR A 84 5.85 30.59 -1.03
N LYS A 85 6.24 31.35 -2.07
CA LYS A 85 7.64 31.65 -2.41
C LYS A 85 8.55 30.43 -2.58
N ASP A 86 8.02 29.32 -3.04
CA ASP A 86 8.77 28.09 -3.30
C ASP A 86 8.44 27.55 -4.69
N ASP A 87 9.01 28.21 -5.71
CA ASP A 87 8.80 27.83 -7.11
C ASP A 87 9.38 26.45 -7.43
N GLU A 88 10.46 26.05 -6.75
CA GLU A 88 11.06 24.72 -6.96
C GLU A 88 10.11 23.60 -6.50
N ALA A 89 9.51 23.72 -5.32
CA ALA A 89 8.52 22.77 -4.83
C ALA A 89 7.26 22.80 -5.70
N ASN A 90 6.81 23.99 -6.12
CA ASN A 90 5.65 24.13 -7.00
C ASN A 90 5.85 23.40 -8.33
N ASN A 91 6.98 23.60 -9.00
CA ASN A 91 7.30 22.96 -10.26
C ASN A 91 7.41 21.42 -10.17
N LYS A 92 7.70 20.89 -8.96
CA LYS A 92 7.73 19.44 -8.73
C LYS A 92 6.33 18.82 -8.67
N VAL A 93 5.37 19.53 -8.07
CA VAL A 93 4.07 18.94 -7.74
C VAL A 93 2.89 19.51 -8.53
N LEU A 94 3.04 20.67 -9.17
CA LEU A 94 1.99 21.31 -9.99
C LEU A 94 2.45 21.36 -11.44
N LYS A 95 1.71 20.68 -12.33
CA LYS A 95 1.95 20.69 -13.78
C LYS A 95 0.64 20.93 -14.49
N ASP A 96 0.55 22.01 -15.23
CA ASP A 96 -0.63 22.39 -16.02
C ASP A 96 -1.94 22.41 -15.19
N GLY A 97 -1.86 22.86 -13.94
CA GLY A 97 -3.00 22.91 -13.02
C GLY A 97 -3.40 21.56 -12.41
N VAL A 98 -2.60 20.53 -12.64
CA VAL A 98 -2.78 19.21 -12.05
C VAL A 98 -1.79 19.04 -10.90
N TYR A 99 -2.27 18.59 -9.76
CA TYR A 99 -1.45 18.26 -8.61
C TYR A 99 -0.98 16.81 -8.66
N HIS A 100 0.32 16.62 -8.65
CA HIS A 100 0.99 15.34 -8.53
C HIS A 100 1.14 14.99 -7.05
N THR A 101 0.35 14.03 -6.57
CA THR A 101 0.26 13.78 -5.12
C THR A 101 1.47 13.05 -4.55
N GLY A 102 2.23 12.36 -5.38
CA GLY A 102 3.27 11.41 -4.95
C GLY A 102 2.69 10.17 -4.26
N ASP A 103 1.38 10.04 -4.17
CA ASP A 103 0.69 8.84 -3.72
C ASP A 103 0.30 7.99 -4.94
N TYR A 104 0.27 6.68 -4.80
CA TYR A 104 -0.06 5.75 -5.85
C TYR A 104 -1.39 5.05 -5.57
N GLY A 105 -2.14 4.78 -6.62
CA GLY A 105 -3.46 4.19 -6.49
C GLY A 105 -4.00 3.63 -7.78
N ARG A 106 -5.19 3.07 -7.71
CA ARG A 106 -5.97 2.62 -8.86
C ARG A 106 -7.45 2.87 -8.64
N ILE A 107 -8.19 3.01 -9.71
CA ILE A 107 -9.66 3.00 -9.66
C ILE A 107 -10.12 1.56 -9.87
N ASN A 108 -10.90 1.04 -8.91
CA ASN A 108 -11.45 -0.32 -9.01
C ASN A 108 -12.69 -0.36 -9.93
N ASN A 109 -13.22 -1.56 -10.18
CA ASN A 109 -14.39 -1.77 -11.06
C ASN A 109 -15.66 -1.06 -10.57
N ALA A 110 -15.73 -0.69 -9.30
CA ALA A 110 -16.84 0.10 -8.75
C ALA A 110 -16.62 1.63 -8.86
N GLY A 111 -15.55 2.07 -9.53
CA GLY A 111 -15.20 3.48 -9.68
C GLY A 111 -14.69 4.13 -8.38
N ARG A 112 -14.11 3.34 -7.47
CA ARG A 112 -13.59 3.80 -6.18
C ARG A 112 -12.06 3.80 -6.20
N LEU A 113 -11.45 4.79 -5.54
CA LEU A 113 -10.01 4.88 -5.42
C LEU A 113 -9.51 3.88 -4.38
N VAL A 114 -8.57 3.03 -4.77
CA VAL A 114 -7.80 2.15 -3.89
C VAL A 114 -6.40 2.74 -3.76
N LEU A 115 -5.99 3.10 -2.55
CA LEU A 115 -4.65 3.58 -2.30
C LEU A 115 -3.67 2.41 -2.33
N LEU A 116 -2.61 2.58 -3.09
CA LEU A 116 -1.42 1.76 -3.05
C LEU A 116 -0.37 2.45 -2.18
N GLN A 117 0.78 1.82 -1.96
CA GLN A 117 1.84 2.47 -1.20
C GLN A 117 2.41 3.67 -1.99
N ARG A 118 2.89 4.69 -1.27
CA ARG A 118 3.43 5.95 -1.83
C ARG A 118 4.49 5.78 -2.91
N ASN A 119 5.12 4.65 -2.98
CA ASN A 119 6.04 4.26 -4.04
C ASN A 119 5.94 2.73 -4.17
N PRO A 120 5.51 2.19 -5.32
CA PRO A 120 5.40 0.75 -5.50
C PRO A 120 6.74 0.02 -5.27
N ASN A 121 7.84 0.76 -5.36
CA ASN A 121 9.19 0.25 -5.10
C ASN A 121 9.60 0.34 -3.62
N ILE A 122 8.76 0.91 -2.74
CA ILE A 122 9.04 1.06 -1.31
C ILE A 122 7.89 0.47 -0.50
N ILE A 123 8.18 -0.46 0.38
CA ILE A 123 7.26 -0.94 1.41
C ILE A 123 7.48 -0.12 2.67
N LEU A 124 6.42 0.54 3.14
CA LEU A 124 6.43 1.26 4.41
C LEU A 124 5.86 0.35 5.50
N LEU A 125 6.67 0.04 6.50
CA LEU A 125 6.24 -0.74 7.65
C LEU A 125 5.48 0.13 8.66
N PRO A 126 4.62 -0.46 9.51
CA PRO A 126 3.94 0.26 10.61
C PRO A 126 4.90 0.93 11.59
N THR A 127 6.15 0.47 11.66
CA THR A 127 7.24 1.07 12.45
C THR A 127 7.78 2.36 11.85
N GLY A 128 7.35 2.75 10.63
CA GLY A 128 7.86 3.89 9.86
C GLY A 128 9.09 3.56 9.02
N GLU A 129 9.61 2.34 9.08
CA GLU A 129 10.75 1.93 8.25
C GLU A 129 10.35 1.73 6.78
N LYS A 130 11.24 2.15 5.89
CA LYS A 130 11.10 2.05 4.44
C LYS A 130 11.97 0.92 3.90
N ILE A 131 11.36 -0.05 3.25
CA ILE A 131 12.05 -1.17 2.59
C ILE A 131 12.01 -0.95 1.09
N SER A 132 13.15 -0.94 0.43
CA SER A 132 13.20 -0.94 -1.03
C SER A 132 12.75 -2.31 -1.55
N ARG A 133 11.58 -2.36 -2.21
CA ARG A 133 11.04 -3.58 -2.80
C ARG A 133 11.97 -4.13 -3.89
N VAL A 134 12.44 -3.26 -4.79
CA VAL A 134 13.33 -3.65 -5.88
C VAL A 134 14.56 -4.37 -5.33
N ARG A 135 15.29 -3.71 -4.44
CA ARG A 135 16.51 -4.28 -3.84
C ARG A 135 16.23 -5.56 -3.04
N THR A 136 15.10 -5.63 -2.35
CA THR A 136 14.76 -6.82 -1.55
C THR A 136 14.35 -7.98 -2.45
N ASN A 137 13.61 -7.73 -3.54
CA ASN A 137 13.27 -8.75 -4.55
C ASN A 137 14.53 -9.33 -5.19
N GLU A 138 15.48 -8.48 -5.59
CA GLU A 138 16.78 -8.92 -6.12
C GLU A 138 17.52 -9.82 -5.12
N GLN A 139 17.54 -9.42 -3.86
CA GLN A 139 18.22 -10.19 -2.79
C GLN A 139 17.54 -11.53 -2.50
N ILE A 140 16.19 -11.57 -2.53
CA ILE A 140 15.43 -12.82 -2.36
C ILE A 140 15.67 -13.73 -3.57
N THR A 141 15.63 -13.18 -4.79
CA THR A 141 15.89 -13.93 -6.02
C THR A 141 17.32 -14.50 -6.06
N ALA A 142 18.29 -13.80 -5.47
CA ALA A 142 19.66 -14.27 -5.36
C ALA A 142 19.86 -15.43 -4.33
N ILE A 143 18.83 -15.76 -3.56
CA ILE A 143 18.87 -16.92 -2.66
C ILE A 143 18.92 -18.21 -3.50
N ASN A 144 19.85 -19.11 -3.16
CA ASN A 144 20.00 -20.36 -3.89
C ASN A 144 18.67 -21.13 -3.98
N GLY A 145 18.32 -21.58 -5.19
CA GLY A 145 17.08 -22.32 -5.46
C GLY A 145 15.84 -21.47 -5.68
N VAL A 146 15.94 -20.15 -5.68
CA VAL A 146 14.86 -19.20 -6.03
C VAL A 146 14.95 -18.87 -7.51
N ALA A 147 13.87 -19.08 -8.25
CA ALA A 147 13.73 -18.64 -9.65
C ALA A 147 13.23 -17.19 -9.71
N GLU A 148 12.18 -16.89 -8.93
CA GLU A 148 11.65 -15.53 -8.77
C GLU A 148 11.33 -15.28 -7.29
N GLY A 149 11.64 -14.07 -6.81
CA GLY A 149 11.36 -13.63 -5.46
C GLY A 149 10.60 -12.30 -5.45
N PHE A 150 9.55 -12.20 -4.66
CA PHE A 150 8.78 -10.98 -4.50
C PHE A 150 8.45 -10.75 -3.04
N ILE A 151 8.53 -9.49 -2.60
CA ILE A 151 8.19 -9.11 -1.23
C ILE A 151 6.98 -8.19 -1.21
N THR A 152 6.07 -8.46 -0.30
CA THR A 152 4.93 -7.59 -0.04
C THR A 152 4.63 -7.51 1.45
N PHE A 153 3.93 -6.45 1.86
CA PHE A 153 3.44 -6.33 3.22
C PHE A 153 1.94 -6.65 3.22
N TYR A 154 1.61 -7.83 3.73
CA TYR A 154 0.26 -8.37 3.68
C TYR A 154 -0.18 -8.89 5.06
N ASN A 155 -1.40 -8.56 5.49
CA ASN A 155 -1.95 -8.95 6.80
C ASN A 155 -0.99 -8.66 7.95
N ASN A 156 -0.43 -7.45 7.97
CA ASN A 156 0.51 -6.96 8.98
C ASN A 156 1.81 -7.77 9.09
N ARG A 157 2.20 -8.48 8.02
CA ARG A 157 3.43 -9.27 7.94
C ARG A 157 4.19 -8.99 6.66
N LEU A 158 5.49 -8.82 6.79
CA LEU A 158 6.38 -8.79 5.65
C LEU A 158 6.50 -10.21 5.10
N THR A 159 5.97 -10.42 3.90
CA THR A 159 5.80 -11.74 3.29
C THR A 159 6.66 -11.86 2.04
N ALA A 160 7.48 -12.90 1.96
CA ALA A 160 8.21 -13.26 0.75
C ALA A 160 7.44 -14.32 -0.03
N ILE A 161 7.17 -14.07 -1.30
CA ILE A 161 6.66 -15.03 -2.25
C ILE A 161 7.86 -15.56 -3.03
N ILE A 162 8.03 -16.86 -3.04
CA ILE A 162 9.15 -17.54 -3.66
C ILE A 162 8.64 -18.50 -4.72
N VAL A 163 9.11 -18.32 -5.94
CA VAL A 163 8.98 -19.32 -7.00
C VAL A 163 10.27 -20.16 -6.97
N PRO A 164 10.22 -21.44 -6.57
CA PRO A 164 11.41 -22.27 -6.52
C PRO A 164 11.83 -22.74 -7.91
N ILE A 165 13.14 -22.91 -8.14
CA ILE A 165 13.68 -23.58 -9.33
C ILE A 165 13.22 -25.04 -9.36
N ASP A 166 13.36 -25.72 -8.21
CA ASP A 166 12.83 -27.08 -8.05
C ASP A 166 11.41 -27.01 -7.49
N LYS A 167 10.42 -27.39 -8.30
CA LYS A 167 9.00 -27.40 -7.94
C LYS A 167 8.63 -28.38 -6.81
N GLY A 168 9.53 -29.30 -6.48
CA GLY A 168 9.43 -30.21 -5.34
C GLY A 168 9.99 -29.66 -4.03
N ALA A 169 10.61 -28.47 -4.07
CA ALA A 169 11.18 -27.85 -2.87
C ALA A 169 10.09 -27.51 -1.85
N THR A 170 10.41 -27.69 -0.57
CA THR A 170 9.49 -27.42 0.55
C THR A 170 9.76 -26.05 1.17
N GLU A 171 8.78 -25.53 1.90
CA GLU A 171 8.90 -24.25 2.63
C GLU A 171 10.04 -24.24 3.63
N ASP A 172 10.31 -25.35 4.31
CA ASP A 172 11.37 -25.49 5.32
C ASP A 172 12.77 -25.20 4.75
N ILE A 173 12.99 -25.53 3.48
CA ILE A 173 14.27 -25.24 2.81
C ILE A 173 14.47 -23.73 2.70
N PHE A 174 13.44 -23.01 2.30
CA PHE A 174 13.51 -21.56 2.14
C PHE A 174 13.44 -20.83 3.48
N LYS A 175 12.73 -21.36 4.47
CA LYS A 175 12.69 -20.81 5.83
C LYS A 175 14.09 -20.64 6.40
N ARG A 176 14.89 -21.70 6.40
CA ARG A 176 16.30 -21.63 6.88
C ARG A 176 17.14 -20.60 6.11
N ARG A 177 16.88 -20.42 4.82
CA ARG A 177 17.61 -19.46 3.98
C ARG A 177 17.18 -18.03 4.25
N ILE A 178 15.90 -17.82 4.47
CA ILE A 178 15.33 -16.51 4.84
C ILE A 178 15.75 -16.16 6.28
N ASP A 179 15.75 -17.09 7.22
CA ASP A 179 16.26 -16.84 8.58
C ASP A 179 17.70 -16.33 8.55
N LYS A 180 18.57 -17.00 7.76
CA LYS A 180 19.94 -16.53 7.54
C LYS A 180 20.03 -15.16 6.83
N TYR A 181 19.07 -14.85 5.96
CA TYR A 181 18.96 -13.54 5.35
C TYR A 181 18.56 -12.48 6.38
N ASN A 182 17.56 -12.76 7.23
CA ASN A 182 17.10 -11.90 8.31
C ASN A 182 18.24 -11.60 9.31
N GLU A 183 19.01 -12.59 9.74
CA GLU A 183 20.18 -12.43 10.62
C GLU A 183 21.18 -11.40 10.08
N LYS A 184 21.44 -11.40 8.76
CA LYS A 184 22.35 -10.45 8.11
C LYS A 184 21.82 -9.03 8.06
N LYS A 185 20.50 -8.82 8.16
CA LYS A 185 19.85 -7.51 8.08
C LYS A 185 19.83 -6.78 9.42
N GLY A 186 20.02 -7.49 10.51
CA GLY A 186 19.85 -6.95 11.85
C GLY A 186 18.38 -6.68 12.19
N TYR A 187 18.10 -6.26 13.42
CA TYR A 187 16.75 -6.17 14.00
C TYR A 187 15.84 -5.06 13.47
N ARG A 188 16.14 -4.46 12.33
CA ARG A 188 15.29 -3.37 11.81
C ARG A 188 13.97 -3.88 11.25
N TRP A 189 14.01 -4.97 10.49
CA TRP A 189 12.84 -5.64 9.95
C TRP A 189 13.20 -7.07 9.50
N GLU A 190 12.21 -7.94 9.52
CA GLU A 190 12.38 -9.36 9.17
C GLU A 190 11.28 -9.80 8.23
N ILE A 191 11.59 -10.72 7.32
CA ILE A 191 10.60 -11.45 6.56
C ILE A 191 9.96 -12.46 7.51
N GLN A 192 8.66 -12.29 7.77
CA GLN A 192 7.91 -13.02 8.80
C GLN A 192 7.13 -14.20 8.24
N LYS A 193 6.84 -14.16 6.94
CA LYS A 193 6.09 -15.21 6.26
C LYS A 193 6.75 -15.53 4.92
N ILE A 194 6.73 -16.82 4.57
CA ILE A 194 7.15 -17.32 3.26
C ILE A 194 5.93 -17.97 2.62
N VAL A 195 5.77 -17.79 1.33
CA VAL A 195 4.74 -18.44 0.54
C VAL A 195 5.40 -18.99 -0.72
N LEU A 196 5.30 -20.29 -0.94
CA LEU A 196 5.79 -20.92 -2.16
C LEU A 196 4.71 -20.87 -3.24
N ARG A 197 5.13 -20.49 -4.45
CA ARG A 197 4.31 -20.52 -5.65
C ARG A 197 4.98 -21.39 -6.71
N LYS A 198 4.23 -22.35 -7.28
CA LYS A 198 4.78 -23.27 -8.30
C LYS A 198 4.81 -22.65 -9.70
N GLU A 199 3.91 -21.72 -9.97
CA GLU A 199 3.83 -20.96 -11.22
C GLU A 199 4.61 -19.67 -11.14
N PRO A 200 5.08 -19.12 -12.28
CA PRO A 200 5.70 -17.79 -12.31
C PRO A 200 4.82 -16.73 -11.64
N LEU A 201 5.45 -15.67 -11.16
CA LEU A 201 4.70 -14.54 -10.60
C LEU A 201 3.77 -13.94 -11.65
N PRO A 202 2.52 -13.61 -11.29
CA PRO A 202 1.59 -12.94 -12.19
C PRO A 202 2.14 -11.56 -12.55
N ARG A 203 1.91 -11.13 -13.80
CA ARG A 203 2.46 -9.88 -14.32
C ARG A 203 1.39 -9.05 -14.99
N ASN A 204 1.50 -7.75 -14.84
CA ASN A 204 0.76 -6.74 -15.58
C ASN A 204 1.21 -6.68 -17.05
N ALA A 205 0.48 -5.95 -17.88
CA ALA A 205 0.79 -5.76 -19.29
C ALA A 205 2.17 -5.09 -19.53
N ASP A 206 2.65 -4.30 -18.58
CA ASP A 206 3.97 -3.64 -18.59
C ASP A 206 5.12 -4.55 -18.12
N GLY A 207 4.83 -5.79 -17.73
CA GLY A 207 5.81 -6.77 -17.25
C GLY A 207 6.12 -6.67 -15.74
N THR A 208 5.57 -5.71 -15.02
CA THR A 208 5.68 -5.64 -13.56
C THR A 208 4.89 -6.76 -12.89
N VAL A 209 5.25 -7.11 -11.65
CA VAL A 209 4.48 -8.10 -10.89
C VAL A 209 3.13 -7.53 -10.52
N ASP A 210 2.06 -8.29 -10.82
CA ASP A 210 0.69 -7.99 -10.39
C ASP A 210 0.54 -8.32 -8.90
N GLU A 211 0.67 -7.30 -8.06
CA GLU A 211 0.61 -7.45 -6.60
C GLU A 211 -0.78 -7.87 -6.12
N ASP A 212 -1.85 -7.42 -6.78
CA ASP A 212 -3.22 -7.79 -6.41
C ASP A 212 -3.44 -9.29 -6.63
N ALA A 213 -3.03 -9.81 -7.78
CA ALA A 213 -3.09 -11.25 -8.05
C ALA A 213 -2.18 -12.08 -7.13
N VAL A 214 -1.05 -11.51 -6.69
CA VAL A 214 -0.21 -12.13 -5.65
C VAL A 214 -0.93 -12.16 -4.30
N CYS A 215 -1.56 -11.07 -3.88
CA CYS A 215 -2.32 -11.01 -2.63
C CYS A 215 -3.51 -11.98 -2.63
N GLU A 216 -4.28 -12.05 -3.72
CA GLU A 216 -5.34 -13.05 -3.87
C GLU A 216 -4.83 -14.50 -3.76
N PHE A 217 -3.66 -14.77 -4.33
CA PHE A 217 -3.03 -16.09 -4.19
C PHE A 217 -2.68 -16.40 -2.75
N ILE A 218 -2.14 -15.43 -1.98
CA ILE A 218 -1.82 -15.62 -0.56
C ILE A 218 -3.08 -15.91 0.27
N GLU A 219 -4.23 -15.34 -0.09
CA GLU A 219 -5.50 -15.58 0.57
C GLU A 219 -6.03 -17.00 0.37
N LYS A 220 -5.84 -17.54 -0.81
CA LYS A 220 -6.34 -18.90 -1.19
C LYS A 220 -5.53 -20.04 -0.56
N ILE A 221 -4.36 -19.77 0.00
CA ILE A 221 -3.46 -20.79 0.62
C ILE A 221 -3.69 -20.89 2.14
N LYS A 222 -4.65 -20.21 2.70
CA LYS A 222 -5.01 -20.30 4.12
C LYS A 222 -5.61 -21.65 4.49
#